data_09e2eea8758682c060c8030b1baab613
#
_entry.id   09e2eea8758682c060c8030b1baab613
#
_cell.length_a   1.000
_cell.length_b   1.000
_cell.length_c   1.000
_cell.angle_alpha   90.00
_cell.angle_beta   90.00
_cell.angle_gamma   90.00
#
_symmetry.space_group_name_H-M   'P 1'
#
loop_
_entity.id
_entity.type
_entity.pdbx_description
1 polymer ?
#
loop_
_entity_poly.entity_id
_entity_poly.type
_entity_poly.pdbx_seq_one_letter_code
_entity_poly.pdbx_strand_id
1 'polypeptide(L)'
;MVATLWPVNDRSTALLVAEFYQLLFTERQDPAAALASARGHLRDATVRELADWFERRYDDSAGTDLGAFEAAADFRSHRDPNERPYAHPVYWAGFVYSGP
;
A
#
# COMPACT_ATOMS: atom_id res chain seq x y z
N MET A 1 -9.39 -11.78 -7.74
CA MET A 1 -7.97 -11.50 -7.96
C MET A 1 -7.76 -10.02 -8.26
N VAL A 2 -6.79 -9.40 -7.64
CA VAL A 2 -6.43 -8.00 -7.94
C VAL A 2 -5.37 -7.99 -9.04
N ALA A 3 -5.56 -7.13 -10.03
CA ALA A 3 -4.63 -6.98 -11.14
C ALA A 3 -4.45 -5.50 -11.46
N THR A 4 -3.43 -5.17 -12.25
CA THR A 4 -3.17 -3.80 -12.69
C THR A 4 -3.33 -3.67 -14.18
N LEU A 5 -3.84 -2.52 -14.63
CA LEU A 5 -4.00 -2.19 -16.05
C LEU A 5 -2.71 -1.66 -16.67
N TRP A 6 -1.77 -1.24 -15.85
CA TRP A 6 -0.43 -0.77 -16.28
C TRP A 6 0.58 -1.07 -15.18
N PRO A 7 1.90 -1.04 -15.51
CA PRO A 7 2.95 -1.24 -14.50
C PRO A 7 2.89 -0.18 -13.42
N VAL A 8 3.01 -0.60 -12.16
CA VAL A 8 2.99 0.28 -10.98
C VAL A 8 4.22 0.03 -10.11
N ASN A 9 4.43 0.94 -9.16
CA ASN A 9 5.52 0.84 -8.21
C ASN A 9 5.33 -0.36 -7.26
N ASP A 10 6.40 -1.10 -6.99
CA ASP A 10 6.35 -2.29 -6.13
C ASP A 10 5.91 -1.98 -4.70
N ARG A 11 6.34 -0.85 -4.15
CA ARG A 11 5.98 -0.44 -2.79
C ARG A 11 4.51 -0.06 -2.69
N SER A 12 4.01 0.68 -3.66
CA SER A 12 2.59 1.05 -3.71
C SER A 12 1.72 -0.19 -3.90
N THR A 13 2.16 -1.13 -4.73
CA THR A 13 1.46 -2.39 -4.94
C THR A 13 1.40 -3.21 -3.66
N ALA A 14 2.52 -3.34 -2.94
CA ALA A 14 2.56 -4.08 -1.69
C ALA A 14 1.58 -3.51 -0.66
N LEU A 15 1.55 -2.19 -0.52
CA LEU A 15 0.62 -1.52 0.40
C LEU A 15 -0.83 -1.78 0.01
N LEU A 16 -1.18 -1.54 -1.25
CA LEU A 16 -2.56 -1.67 -1.73
C LEU A 16 -3.07 -3.10 -1.59
N VAL A 17 -2.27 -4.08 -1.99
CA VAL A 17 -2.67 -5.49 -1.93
C VAL A 17 -2.84 -5.94 -0.48
N ALA A 18 -1.94 -5.55 0.42
CA ALA A 18 -2.05 -5.88 1.84
C ALA A 18 -3.31 -5.27 2.46
N GLU A 19 -3.59 -4.01 2.19
CA GLU A 19 -4.80 -3.31 2.66
C GLU A 19 -6.07 -3.96 2.10
N PHE A 20 -6.06 -4.29 0.81
CA PHE A 20 -7.21 -4.93 0.16
C PHE A 20 -7.57 -6.25 0.85
N TYR A 21 -6.57 -7.12 1.05
CA TYR A 21 -6.84 -8.42 1.67
C TYR A 21 -7.20 -8.29 3.15
N GLN A 22 -6.64 -7.33 3.86
CA GLN A 22 -7.02 -7.07 5.25
C GLN A 22 -8.50 -6.67 5.33
N LEU A 23 -8.94 -5.73 4.49
CA LEU A 23 -10.33 -5.29 4.48
C LEU A 23 -11.28 -6.41 4.05
N LEU A 24 -10.86 -7.24 3.08
CA LEU A 24 -11.67 -8.33 2.57
C LEU A 24 -11.87 -9.45 3.61
N PHE A 25 -10.79 -9.88 4.26
CA PHE A 25 -10.81 -11.07 5.12
C PHE A 25 -10.99 -10.73 6.60
N THR A 26 -10.45 -9.64 7.08
CA THR A 26 -10.56 -9.25 8.50
C THR A 26 -11.82 -8.47 8.76
N GLU A 27 -12.15 -7.50 7.93
CA GLU A 27 -13.33 -6.66 8.07
C GLU A 27 -14.51 -7.12 7.23
N ARG A 28 -14.33 -8.18 6.46
CA ARG A 28 -15.35 -8.81 5.62
C ARG A 28 -16.08 -7.86 4.70
N GLN A 29 -15.35 -6.89 4.17
CA GLN A 29 -15.91 -5.97 3.18
C GLN A 29 -16.12 -6.67 1.84
N ASP A 30 -17.10 -6.19 1.09
CA ASP A 30 -17.30 -6.56 -0.31
C ASP A 30 -16.02 -6.25 -1.13
N PRO A 31 -15.61 -7.11 -2.08
CA PRO A 31 -14.38 -6.88 -2.86
C PRO A 31 -14.29 -5.50 -3.52
N ALA A 32 -15.38 -5.02 -4.11
CA ALA A 32 -15.39 -3.69 -4.73
C ALA A 32 -15.17 -2.57 -3.71
N ALA A 33 -15.83 -2.67 -2.54
CA ALA A 33 -15.67 -1.72 -1.45
C ALA A 33 -14.27 -1.79 -0.85
N ALA A 34 -13.73 -3.01 -0.66
CA ALA A 34 -12.38 -3.21 -0.15
C ALA A 34 -11.32 -2.58 -1.07
N LEU A 35 -11.47 -2.76 -2.38
CA LEU A 35 -10.54 -2.18 -3.34
C LEU A 35 -10.64 -0.65 -3.37
N ALA A 36 -11.85 -0.11 -3.33
CA ALA A 36 -12.05 1.35 -3.28
C ALA A 36 -11.41 1.96 -2.04
N SER A 37 -11.58 1.32 -0.87
CA SER A 37 -10.95 1.76 0.38
C SER A 37 -9.43 1.66 0.32
N ALA A 38 -8.89 0.56 -0.21
CA ALA A 38 -7.44 0.38 -0.34
C ALA A 38 -6.83 1.43 -1.27
N ARG A 39 -7.49 1.75 -2.38
CA ARG A 39 -7.05 2.82 -3.28
C ARG A 39 -7.03 4.18 -2.58
N GLY A 40 -8.07 4.47 -1.80
CA GLY A 40 -8.14 5.72 -1.03
C GLY A 40 -7.02 5.83 0.00
N HIS A 41 -6.73 4.76 0.72
CA HIS A 41 -5.65 4.72 1.70
C HIS A 41 -4.29 4.96 1.02
N LEU A 42 -4.04 4.31 -0.12
CA LEU A 42 -2.81 4.51 -0.86
C LEU A 42 -2.67 5.96 -1.35
N ARG A 43 -3.73 6.50 -1.93
CA ARG A 43 -3.75 7.88 -2.43
C ARG A 43 -3.41 8.89 -1.34
N ASP A 44 -3.97 8.69 -0.15
CA ASP A 44 -3.90 9.65 0.96
C ASP A 44 -2.74 9.39 1.93
N ALA A 45 -2.02 8.27 1.77
CA ALA A 45 -0.92 7.91 2.67
C ALA A 45 0.20 8.95 2.62
N THR A 46 0.59 9.45 3.79
CA THR A 46 1.73 10.37 3.91
C THR A 46 3.03 9.60 4.01
N VAL A 47 4.15 10.29 3.77
CA VAL A 47 5.49 9.72 3.95
C VAL A 47 5.65 9.12 5.35
N ARG A 48 5.17 9.81 6.39
CA ARG A 48 5.23 9.32 7.78
C ARG A 48 4.46 8.02 7.95
N GLU A 49 3.24 7.95 7.42
CA GLU A 49 2.40 6.75 7.50
C GLU A 49 3.02 5.59 6.74
N LEU A 50 3.60 5.85 5.57
CA LEU A 50 4.29 4.84 4.77
C LEU A 50 5.52 4.29 5.49
N ALA A 51 6.32 5.18 6.10
CA ALA A 51 7.48 4.76 6.87
C ALA A 51 7.06 3.85 8.04
N ASP A 52 6.03 4.25 8.78
CA ASP A 52 5.50 3.46 9.89
C ASP A 52 4.96 2.11 9.43
N TRP A 53 4.25 2.07 8.31
CA TRP A 53 3.68 0.85 7.77
C TRP A 53 4.77 -0.16 7.39
N PHE A 54 5.79 0.27 6.65
CA PHE A 54 6.90 -0.60 6.24
C PHE A 54 7.76 -1.02 7.42
N GLU A 55 7.93 -0.16 8.41
CA GLU A 55 8.67 -0.49 9.62
C GLU A 55 7.97 -1.60 10.41
N ARG A 56 6.64 -1.52 10.57
CA ARG A 56 5.85 -2.58 11.19
C ARG A 56 5.92 -3.89 10.39
N ARG A 57 5.88 -3.80 9.07
CA ARG A 57 5.99 -4.97 8.20
C ARG A 57 7.34 -5.66 8.38
N TYR A 58 8.41 -4.89 8.49
CA TYR A 58 9.74 -5.44 8.77
C TYR A 58 9.78 -6.12 10.15
N ASP A 59 9.24 -5.47 11.17
CA ASP A 59 9.18 -6.01 12.53
C ASP A 59 8.36 -7.31 12.58
N ASP A 60 7.20 -7.33 11.93
CA ASP A 60 6.34 -8.50 11.87
C ASP A 60 6.99 -9.69 11.15
N SER A 61 7.91 -9.42 10.24
CA SER A 61 8.67 -10.45 9.54
C SER A 61 9.86 -11.00 10.35
N ALA A 62 10.03 -10.58 11.59
CA ALA A 62 11.19 -10.92 12.45
C ALA A 62 12.53 -10.54 11.78
N GLY A 63 12.54 -9.42 11.06
CA GLY A 63 13.74 -8.89 10.42
C GLY A 63 14.12 -9.55 9.09
N THR A 64 13.21 -10.31 8.47
CA THR A 64 13.50 -11.02 7.21
C THR A 64 13.09 -10.24 5.96
N ASP A 65 12.14 -9.31 6.06
CA ASP A 65 11.68 -8.52 4.92
C ASP A 65 12.58 -7.30 4.70
N LEU A 66 13.68 -7.51 3.99
CA LEU A 66 14.65 -6.46 3.71
C LEU A 66 14.10 -5.38 2.79
N GLY A 67 13.17 -5.71 1.90
CA GLY A 67 12.48 -4.72 1.07
C GLY A 67 11.69 -3.74 1.91
N ALA A 68 11.01 -4.22 2.95
CA ALA A 68 10.30 -3.36 3.90
C ALA A 68 11.27 -2.48 4.69
N PHE A 69 12.41 -3.02 5.10
CA PHE A 69 13.45 -2.24 5.77
C PHE A 69 13.95 -1.08 4.91
N GLU A 70 14.28 -1.36 3.65
CA GLU A 70 14.74 -0.34 2.71
C GLU A 70 13.67 0.72 2.45
N ALA A 71 12.42 0.30 2.28
CA ALA A 71 11.32 1.22 2.05
C ALA A 71 11.12 2.16 3.25
N ALA A 72 11.13 1.62 4.46
CA ALA A 72 11.00 2.42 5.68
C ALA A 72 12.13 3.44 5.80
N ALA A 73 13.38 3.03 5.53
CA ALA A 73 14.54 3.91 5.58
C ALA A 73 14.43 5.05 4.56
N ASP A 74 14.01 4.74 3.34
CA ASP A 74 13.84 5.74 2.27
C ASP A 74 12.77 6.77 2.64
N PHE A 75 11.63 6.33 3.18
CA PHE A 75 10.57 7.25 3.59
C PHE A 75 11.00 8.09 4.80
N ARG A 76 11.74 7.53 5.75
CA ARG A 76 12.27 8.28 6.90
C ARG A 76 13.24 9.37 6.47
N SER A 77 13.95 9.21 5.36
CA SER A 77 14.90 10.21 4.84
C SER A 77 14.23 11.33 4.05
N HIS A 78 12.93 11.25 3.80
CA HIS A 78 12.18 12.28 3.09
C HIS A 78 12.12 13.58 3.88
N ARG A 79 12.22 14.73 3.17
CA ARG A 79 12.20 16.04 3.81
C ARG A 79 10.85 16.40 4.42
N ASP A 80 9.77 16.05 3.71
CA ASP A 80 8.41 16.39 4.13
C ASP A 80 7.64 15.14 4.54
N PRO A 81 7.48 14.90 5.87
CA PRO A 81 6.74 13.73 6.33
C PRO A 81 5.25 13.78 6.05
N ASN A 82 4.73 14.92 5.62
CA ASN A 82 3.32 15.09 5.29
C ASN A 82 3.05 14.98 3.79
N GLU A 83 4.07 14.81 2.97
CA GLU A 83 3.91 14.58 1.53
C GLU A 83 3.14 13.28 1.29
N ARG A 84 2.34 13.27 0.23
CA ARG A 84 1.56 12.10 -0.22
C ARG A 84 2.15 11.59 -1.54
N PRO A 85 3.17 10.73 -1.48
CA PRO A 85 3.92 10.35 -2.68
C PRO A 85 3.11 9.57 -3.69
N TYR A 86 2.01 8.94 -3.30
CA TYR A 86 1.16 8.13 -4.17
C TYR A 86 -0.19 8.81 -4.49
N ALA A 87 -0.27 10.13 -4.33
CA ALA A 87 -1.51 10.87 -4.62
C ALA A 87 -1.89 10.83 -6.11
N HIS A 88 -0.90 10.70 -7.01
CA HIS A 88 -1.17 10.67 -8.45
C HIS A 88 -1.90 9.38 -8.84
N PRO A 89 -2.96 9.46 -9.67
CA PRO A 89 -3.76 8.28 -10.04
C PRO A 89 -2.97 7.13 -10.66
N VAL A 90 -1.80 7.37 -11.25
CA VAL A 90 -0.97 6.31 -11.83
C VAL A 90 -0.65 5.21 -10.81
N TYR A 91 -0.60 5.54 -9.51
CA TYR A 91 -0.24 4.58 -8.47
C TYR A 91 -1.42 3.73 -8.00
N TRP A 92 -2.67 4.19 -8.14
CA TRP A 92 -3.81 3.50 -7.54
C TRP A 92 -4.99 3.26 -8.50
N ALA A 93 -5.15 4.06 -9.54
CA ALA A 93 -6.33 3.98 -10.39
C ALA A 93 -6.33 2.76 -11.33
N GLY A 94 -5.16 2.18 -11.62
CA GLY A 94 -5.04 1.01 -12.49
C GLY A 94 -5.37 -0.32 -11.83
N PHE A 95 -5.59 -0.37 -10.52
CA PHE A 95 -5.93 -1.60 -9.83
C PHE A 95 -7.39 -1.96 -10.05
N VAL A 96 -7.63 -3.22 -10.42
CA VAL A 96 -8.97 -3.75 -10.66
C VAL A 96 -9.11 -5.10 -9.97
N TYR A 97 -10.34 -5.43 -9.57
CA TYR A 97 -10.67 -6.74 -9.04
C TYR A 97 -11.38 -7.55 -10.12
N SER A 98 -10.94 -8.79 -10.32
CA SER A 98 -11.58 -9.72 -11.24
C SER A 98 -11.84 -11.05 -10.54
N GLY A 99 -12.94 -11.69 -10.90
CA GLY A 99 -13.36 -12.94 -10.33
C GLY A 99 -14.62 -12.81 -9.49
N PRO A 100 -15.13 -13.96 -9.01
CA PRO A 100 -16.32 -13.97 -8.16
C PRO A 100 -16.08 -13.37 -6.80
#